data_1cc2ea7538c9cc7fcf426aebd1155f2e
#
_entry.id   1cc2ea7538c9cc7fcf426aebd1155f2e
#
_cell.length_a   1.000
_cell.length_b   1.000
_cell.length_c   1.000
_cell.angle_alpha   90.00
_cell.angle_beta   90.00
_cell.angle_gamma   90.00
#
_symmetry.space_group_name_H-M   'P 1'
#
loop_
_entity.id
_entity.type
_entity.pdbx_description
1 polymer ?
#
loop_
_entity_poly.entity_id
_entity_poly.type
_entity_poly.pdbx_seq_one_letter_code
_entity_poly.pdbx_strand_id
1 'polypeptide(L)'
;MSEKVQKVLAHLGLGSRREIERWIREGRIRINNQLAKLGDRIDLTAKVFIDGKAIRLVRDLGFKRRVLIYHKPEGEICARSDPENRPTVFENLPPIRGERWIMIGRLDINTLGLLIFTNDGELAHRLSHPSYEVEREYAVRVLGKVDEEILHRLRKGVKLEDGMAAFTRIEERGGAGANHWYHVVLKEGRNREVRRLW
;
A
#
# COMPACT_ATOMS: atom_id res chain seq x y z
N MET A 1 -17.31 4.36 -19.86
CA MET A 1 -15.94 3.76 -19.95
C MET A 1 -15.98 2.38 -19.33
N SER A 2 -15.38 1.38 -19.97
CA SER A 2 -15.30 0.02 -19.43
C SER A 2 -14.02 -0.16 -18.61
N GLU A 3 -14.12 -0.84 -17.48
CA GLU A 3 -13.00 -1.16 -16.59
C GLU A 3 -12.91 -2.67 -16.33
N LYS A 4 -11.74 -3.16 -15.91
CA LYS A 4 -11.57 -4.58 -15.57
C LYS A 4 -12.53 -4.99 -14.45
N VAL A 5 -13.16 -6.16 -14.60
CA VAL A 5 -14.15 -6.70 -13.63
C VAL A 5 -13.63 -6.65 -12.21
N GLN A 6 -12.41 -7.15 -11.97
CA GLN A 6 -11.83 -7.16 -10.62
C GLN A 6 -11.58 -5.75 -10.06
N LYS A 7 -11.37 -4.75 -10.92
CA LYS A 7 -11.24 -3.36 -10.48
C LYS A 7 -12.60 -2.81 -10.03
N VAL A 8 -13.63 -3.01 -10.83
CA VAL A 8 -15.00 -2.54 -10.53
C VAL A 8 -15.52 -3.18 -9.25
N LEU A 9 -15.47 -4.51 -9.15
CA LEU A 9 -16.00 -5.23 -7.99
C LEU A 9 -15.21 -4.95 -6.70
N ALA A 10 -13.88 -4.80 -6.82
CA ALA A 10 -13.06 -4.37 -5.67
C ALA A 10 -13.39 -2.95 -5.21
N HIS A 11 -13.75 -2.06 -6.13
CA HIS A 11 -14.17 -0.70 -5.85
C HIS A 11 -15.53 -0.64 -5.13
N LEU A 12 -16.40 -1.62 -5.38
CA LEU A 12 -17.67 -1.82 -4.67
C LEU A 12 -17.49 -2.52 -3.29
N GLY A 13 -16.25 -2.76 -2.86
CA GLY A 13 -15.97 -3.35 -1.55
C GLY A 13 -16.19 -4.86 -1.45
N LEU A 14 -16.55 -5.55 -2.54
CA LEU A 14 -16.91 -6.97 -2.53
C LEU A 14 -15.74 -7.90 -2.23
N GLY A 15 -14.52 -7.47 -2.52
CA GLY A 15 -13.30 -8.25 -2.25
C GLY A 15 -12.04 -7.54 -2.73
N SER A 16 -10.87 -8.12 -2.51
CA SER A 16 -9.63 -7.64 -3.12
C SER A 16 -9.59 -7.99 -4.61
N ARG A 17 -8.82 -7.26 -5.43
CA ARG A 17 -8.65 -7.60 -6.85
C ARG A 17 -8.20 -9.05 -7.04
N ARG A 18 -7.22 -9.52 -6.26
CA ARG A 18 -6.73 -10.91 -6.30
C ARG A 18 -7.80 -11.92 -5.89
N GLU A 19 -8.60 -11.60 -4.91
CA GLU A 19 -9.70 -12.45 -4.46
C GLU A 19 -10.79 -12.55 -5.55
N ILE A 20 -11.15 -11.44 -6.17
CA ILE A 20 -12.09 -11.43 -7.30
C ILE A 20 -11.52 -12.18 -8.50
N GLU A 21 -10.23 -12.05 -8.81
CA GLU A 21 -9.58 -12.87 -9.83
C GLU A 21 -9.61 -14.36 -9.51
N ARG A 22 -9.50 -14.74 -8.24
CA ARG A 22 -9.70 -16.12 -7.79
C ARG A 22 -11.13 -16.56 -8.06
N TRP A 23 -12.15 -15.77 -7.67
CA TRP A 23 -13.56 -16.09 -7.95
C TRP A 23 -13.87 -16.21 -9.46
N ILE A 24 -13.20 -15.43 -10.30
CA ILE A 24 -13.30 -15.56 -11.75
C ILE A 24 -12.76 -16.93 -12.19
N ARG A 25 -11.59 -17.35 -11.70
CA ARG A 25 -11.01 -18.67 -12.03
C ARG A 25 -11.87 -19.83 -11.53
N GLU A 26 -12.53 -19.66 -10.39
CA GLU A 26 -13.46 -20.62 -9.79
C GLU A 26 -14.82 -20.65 -10.51
N GLY A 27 -15.05 -19.82 -11.53
CA GLY A 27 -16.31 -19.77 -12.28
C GLY A 27 -17.49 -19.18 -11.48
N ARG A 28 -17.24 -18.49 -10.40
CA ARG A 28 -18.25 -17.91 -9.49
C ARG A 28 -18.86 -16.61 -10.00
N ILE A 29 -18.20 -15.95 -10.97
CA ILE A 29 -18.64 -14.67 -11.52
C ILE A 29 -19.21 -14.88 -12.93
N ARG A 30 -20.39 -14.31 -13.16
CA ARG A 30 -21.02 -14.25 -14.48
C ARG A 30 -21.28 -12.79 -14.87
N ILE A 31 -21.08 -12.50 -16.15
CA ILE A 31 -21.34 -11.19 -16.76
C ILE A 31 -22.29 -11.42 -17.93
N ASN A 32 -23.44 -10.77 -17.94
CA ASN A 32 -24.46 -10.91 -18.98
C ASN A 32 -24.75 -12.40 -19.32
N ASN A 33 -24.92 -13.21 -18.27
CA ASN A 33 -25.17 -14.66 -18.35
C ASN A 33 -23.99 -15.53 -18.82
N GLN A 34 -22.83 -15.00 -19.14
CA GLN A 34 -21.61 -15.75 -19.49
C GLN A 34 -20.65 -15.80 -18.30
N LEU A 35 -19.85 -16.87 -18.19
CA LEU A 35 -18.79 -16.95 -17.19
C LEU A 35 -17.73 -15.88 -17.46
N ALA A 36 -17.39 -15.13 -16.43
CA ALA A 36 -16.32 -14.12 -16.51
C ALA A 36 -14.95 -14.79 -16.72
N LYS A 37 -14.11 -14.14 -17.52
CA LYS A 37 -12.70 -14.52 -17.74
C LYS A 37 -11.76 -13.45 -17.18
N LEU A 38 -10.54 -13.87 -16.86
CA LEU A 38 -9.50 -12.93 -16.46
C LEU A 38 -9.24 -11.91 -17.59
N GLY A 39 -9.30 -10.63 -17.23
CA GLY A 39 -9.11 -9.55 -18.21
C GLY A 39 -10.41 -8.96 -18.75
N ASP A 40 -11.55 -9.59 -18.54
CA ASP A 40 -12.85 -9.05 -18.96
C ASP A 40 -13.07 -7.65 -18.39
N ARG A 41 -13.75 -6.84 -19.18
CA ARG A 41 -14.07 -5.46 -18.85
C ARG A 41 -15.58 -5.27 -18.82
N ILE A 42 -16.05 -4.49 -17.88
CA ILE A 42 -17.47 -4.13 -17.72
C ILE A 42 -17.63 -2.64 -17.58
N ASP A 43 -18.80 -2.17 -17.94
CA ASP A 43 -19.32 -0.85 -17.58
C ASP A 43 -20.46 -1.00 -16.56
N LEU A 44 -21.05 0.11 -16.18
CA LEU A 44 -22.11 0.14 -15.16
C LEU A 44 -23.44 -0.46 -15.62
N THR A 45 -23.59 -0.77 -16.92
CA THR A 45 -24.80 -1.38 -17.49
C THR A 45 -24.75 -2.90 -17.50
N ALA A 46 -23.58 -3.49 -17.28
CA ALA A 46 -23.39 -4.94 -17.27
C ALA A 46 -24.17 -5.60 -16.12
N LYS A 47 -24.79 -6.71 -16.40
CA LYS A 47 -25.44 -7.56 -15.37
C LYS A 47 -24.40 -8.52 -14.80
N VAL A 48 -24.00 -8.29 -13.55
CA VAL A 48 -22.99 -9.13 -12.87
C VAL A 48 -23.64 -9.98 -11.80
N PHE A 49 -23.24 -11.23 -11.72
CA PHE A 49 -23.68 -12.18 -10.68
C PHE A 49 -22.44 -12.79 -10.00
N ILE A 50 -22.50 -12.94 -8.69
CA ILE A 50 -21.51 -13.68 -7.89
C ILE A 50 -22.27 -14.77 -7.13
N ASP A 51 -21.87 -16.02 -7.32
CA ASP A 51 -22.55 -17.19 -6.73
C ASP A 51 -24.08 -17.18 -6.97
N GLY A 52 -24.49 -16.78 -8.18
CA GLY A 52 -25.89 -16.67 -8.59
C GLY A 52 -26.65 -15.44 -8.08
N LYS A 53 -26.04 -14.63 -7.18
CA LYS A 53 -26.64 -13.40 -6.65
C LYS A 53 -26.31 -12.22 -7.54
N ALA A 54 -27.33 -11.45 -7.96
CA ALA A 54 -27.14 -10.24 -8.76
C ALA A 54 -26.43 -9.16 -7.96
N ILE A 55 -25.40 -8.56 -8.55
CA ILE A 55 -24.63 -7.47 -7.98
C ILE A 55 -25.01 -6.16 -8.66
N ARG A 56 -25.42 -5.19 -7.87
CA ARG A 56 -25.69 -3.84 -8.35
C ARG A 56 -24.36 -3.09 -8.53
N LEU A 57 -24.06 -2.71 -9.77
CA LEU A 57 -22.82 -2.00 -10.13
C LEU A 57 -22.89 -0.49 -9.88
N VAL A 58 -23.92 -0.01 -9.23
CA VAL A 58 -24.03 1.41 -8.89
C VAL A 58 -23.21 1.64 -7.63
N ARG A 59 -22.18 2.48 -7.75
CA ARG A 59 -21.61 3.12 -6.59
C ARG A 59 -22.74 3.99 -5.99
N ASP A 60 -23.10 3.73 -4.75
CA ASP A 60 -24.06 4.59 -4.08
C ASP A 60 -23.65 6.04 -4.29
N LEU A 61 -24.63 6.90 -4.66
CA LEU A 61 -24.44 8.36 -4.77
C LEU A 61 -23.90 8.99 -3.48
N GLY A 62 -23.73 8.18 -2.42
CA GLY A 62 -23.17 8.51 -1.12
C GLY A 62 -21.72 8.08 -0.88
N PHE A 63 -20.94 7.63 -1.90
CA PHE A 63 -19.53 7.33 -1.66
C PHE A 63 -18.83 8.56 -1.09
N LYS A 64 -18.39 8.44 0.15
CA LYS A 64 -17.55 9.44 0.82
C LYS A 64 -16.12 8.89 0.90
N ARG A 65 -15.19 9.59 0.24
CA ARG A 65 -13.77 9.30 0.44
C ARG A 65 -13.44 9.47 1.91
N ARG A 66 -12.85 8.44 2.50
CA ARG A 66 -12.35 8.44 3.86
C ARG A 66 -10.85 8.24 3.84
N VAL A 67 -10.16 8.97 4.67
CA VAL A 67 -8.73 8.85 4.91
C VAL A 67 -8.54 8.74 6.42
N LEU A 68 -7.73 7.77 6.82
CA LEU A 68 -7.34 7.56 8.20
C LEU A 68 -5.83 7.66 8.29
N ILE A 69 -5.35 8.44 9.24
CA ILE A 69 -3.95 8.53 9.63
C ILE A 69 -3.77 7.62 10.84
N TYR A 70 -2.79 6.72 10.77
CA TYR A 70 -2.48 5.76 11.80
C TYR A 70 -1.00 5.88 12.20
N HIS A 71 -0.74 6.07 13.48
CA HIS A 71 0.61 5.96 14.01
C HIS A 71 0.88 4.50 14.36
N LYS A 72 1.55 3.79 13.45
CA LYS A 72 1.88 2.38 13.66
C LYS A 72 2.90 2.25 14.80
N PRO A 73 2.63 1.49 15.85
CA PRO A 73 3.63 1.12 16.85
C PRO A 73 4.61 0.08 16.30
N GLU A 74 5.71 -0.13 16.99
CA GLU A 74 6.58 -1.28 16.79
C GLU A 74 5.84 -2.57 17.17
N GLY A 75 6.15 -3.69 16.50
CA GLY A 75 5.57 -5.00 16.75
C GLY A 75 4.33 -5.34 15.94
N GLU A 76 3.67 -4.39 15.30
CA GLU A 76 2.55 -4.66 14.41
C GLU A 76 2.99 -4.94 12.97
N ILE A 77 2.24 -5.79 12.27
CA ILE A 77 2.49 -6.16 10.88
C ILE A 77 1.54 -5.44 9.94
N CYS A 78 2.08 -4.94 8.84
CA CYS A 78 1.32 -4.33 7.75
C CYS A 78 0.69 -5.39 6.84
N ALA A 79 -0.17 -6.24 7.38
CA ALA A 79 -0.93 -7.29 6.69
C ALA A 79 -2.36 -7.38 7.23
N ARG A 80 -3.27 -8.00 6.46
CA ARG A 80 -4.67 -8.24 6.90
C ARG A 80 -4.79 -9.47 7.80
N SER A 81 -3.89 -10.40 7.65
CA SER A 81 -3.78 -11.62 8.45
C SER A 81 -2.34 -12.05 8.49
N ASP A 82 -1.97 -12.71 9.55
CA ASP A 82 -0.64 -13.27 9.73
C ASP A 82 -0.74 -14.74 10.14
N PRO A 83 -0.02 -15.66 9.46
CA PRO A 83 -0.02 -17.07 9.82
C PRO A 83 0.54 -17.37 11.23
N GLU A 84 1.39 -16.49 11.75
CA GLU A 84 2.01 -16.59 13.07
C GLU A 84 1.18 -15.88 14.15
N ASN A 85 -0.02 -15.40 13.83
CA ASN A 85 -0.92 -14.67 14.74
C ASN A 85 -0.29 -13.45 15.42
N ARG A 86 0.66 -12.79 14.75
CA ARG A 86 1.19 -11.51 15.24
C ARG A 86 0.17 -10.39 15.05
N PRO A 87 0.13 -9.37 15.92
CA PRO A 87 -0.79 -8.25 15.78
C PRO A 87 -0.66 -7.56 14.43
N THR A 88 -1.79 -7.22 13.82
CA THR A 88 -1.81 -6.53 12.53
C THR A 88 -2.37 -5.11 12.66
N VAL A 89 -1.91 -4.21 11.81
CA VAL A 89 -2.41 -2.83 11.78
C VAL A 89 -3.92 -2.75 11.51
N PHE A 90 -4.51 -3.78 10.86
CA PHE A 90 -5.94 -3.79 10.52
C PHE A 90 -6.86 -4.09 11.70
N GLU A 91 -6.36 -4.73 12.76
CA GLU A 91 -7.14 -5.05 13.96
C GLU A 91 -7.56 -3.79 14.73
N ASN A 92 -6.75 -2.74 14.65
CA ASN A 92 -6.98 -1.48 15.36
C ASN A 92 -7.74 -0.43 14.53
N LEU A 93 -8.15 -0.75 13.30
CA LEU A 93 -8.85 0.21 12.45
C LEU A 93 -10.35 0.24 12.77
N PRO A 94 -10.98 1.42 12.74
CA PRO A 94 -12.42 1.51 12.90
C PRO A 94 -13.14 0.77 11.76
N PRO A 95 -14.28 0.11 12.05
CA PRO A 95 -15.05 -0.57 11.02
C PRO A 95 -15.59 0.41 9.99
N ILE A 96 -15.65 -0.04 8.72
CA ILE A 96 -16.21 0.71 7.62
C ILE A 96 -17.30 -0.14 6.95
N ARG A 97 -18.56 0.36 6.94
CA ARG A 97 -19.70 -0.41 6.42
C ARG A 97 -19.69 -0.42 4.89
N GLY A 98 -19.83 -1.61 4.28
CA GLY A 98 -19.94 -1.79 2.84
C GLY A 98 -18.69 -1.44 2.04
N GLU A 99 -17.57 -1.19 2.72
CA GLU A 99 -16.31 -0.77 2.14
C GLU A 99 -15.15 -1.46 2.87
N ARG A 100 -13.92 -1.12 2.49
CA ARG A 100 -12.73 -1.66 3.16
C ARG A 100 -11.61 -0.63 3.19
N TRP A 101 -10.81 -0.68 4.22
CA TRP A 101 -9.57 0.07 4.28
C TRP A 101 -8.53 -0.50 3.32
N ILE A 102 -7.87 0.38 2.59
CA ILE A 102 -6.73 0.12 1.72
C ILE A 102 -5.55 0.84 2.34
N MET A 103 -4.51 0.11 2.67
CA MET A 103 -3.28 0.67 3.22
C MET A 103 -2.43 1.29 2.11
N ILE A 104 -1.89 2.47 2.34
CA ILE A 104 -1.00 3.19 1.43
C ILE A 104 0.44 2.99 1.90
N GLY A 105 1.17 2.14 1.20
CA GLY A 105 2.50 1.73 1.60
C GLY A 105 2.52 0.71 2.74
N ARG A 106 3.70 0.43 3.23
CA ARG A 106 3.94 -0.49 4.35
C ARG A 106 5.14 -0.03 5.16
N LEU A 107 5.13 -0.32 6.44
CA LEU A 107 6.28 -0.23 7.33
C LEU A 107 6.65 -1.63 7.82
N ASP A 108 7.92 -1.87 8.07
CA ASP A 108 8.40 -3.12 8.68
C ASP A 108 7.85 -3.26 10.11
N ILE A 109 7.87 -4.48 10.65
CA ILE A 109 7.40 -4.78 12.01
C ILE A 109 8.11 -3.91 13.07
N ASN A 110 9.43 -3.71 12.90
CA ASN A 110 10.27 -2.91 13.79
C ASN A 110 10.37 -1.44 13.38
N THR A 111 9.44 -0.94 12.58
CA THR A 111 9.37 0.46 12.17
C THR A 111 8.08 1.05 12.70
N LEU A 112 8.19 2.15 13.41
CA LEU A 112 7.05 2.93 13.89
C LEU A 112 6.85 4.18 13.03
N GLY A 113 5.64 4.74 13.04
CA GLY A 113 5.35 6.00 12.38
C GLY A 113 4.10 5.98 11.49
N LEU A 114 4.07 6.89 10.54
CA LEU A 114 2.88 7.19 9.75
C LEU A 114 2.52 6.06 8.79
N LEU A 115 1.30 5.56 8.93
CA LEU A 115 0.57 4.83 7.89
C LEU A 115 -0.71 5.58 7.51
N ILE A 116 -1.07 5.53 6.24
CA ILE A 116 -2.30 6.11 5.73
C ILE A 116 -3.19 4.99 5.20
N PHE A 117 -4.47 5.03 5.55
CA PHE A 117 -5.50 4.14 5.02
C PHE A 117 -6.58 4.94 4.33
N THR A 118 -7.16 4.38 3.29
CA THR A 118 -8.29 4.99 2.58
C THR A 118 -9.24 3.92 2.06
N ASN A 119 -10.49 4.29 1.81
CA ASN A 119 -11.45 3.47 1.06
C ASN A 119 -11.38 3.73 -0.46
N ASP A 120 -10.57 4.71 -0.89
CA ASP A 120 -10.41 5.08 -2.30
C ASP A 120 -9.17 4.44 -2.91
N GLY A 121 -9.40 3.45 -3.78
CA GLY A 121 -8.31 2.72 -4.45
C GLY A 121 -7.51 3.55 -5.46
N GLU A 122 -8.08 4.63 -6.00
CA GLU A 122 -7.36 5.53 -6.90
C GLU A 122 -6.40 6.42 -6.10
N LEU A 123 -6.87 6.96 -4.98
CA LEU A 123 -6.01 7.71 -4.05
C LEU A 123 -4.87 6.83 -3.54
N ALA A 124 -5.19 5.59 -3.12
CA ALA A 124 -4.17 4.65 -2.68
C ALA A 124 -3.12 4.37 -3.77
N HIS A 125 -3.57 4.21 -5.01
CA HIS A 125 -2.66 4.01 -6.14
C HIS A 125 -1.75 5.21 -6.35
N ARG A 126 -2.30 6.42 -6.42
CA ARG A 126 -1.53 7.65 -6.63
C ARG A 126 -0.49 7.89 -5.54
N LEU A 127 -0.82 7.63 -4.29
CA LEU A 127 0.10 7.84 -3.18
C LEU A 127 1.14 6.73 -3.00
N SER A 128 0.91 5.53 -3.55
CA SER A 128 1.82 4.39 -3.36
C SER A 128 2.68 4.06 -4.58
N HIS A 129 2.19 4.33 -5.80
CA HIS A 129 2.89 3.90 -7.01
C HIS A 129 4.13 4.77 -7.29
N PRO A 130 5.30 4.17 -7.58
CA PRO A 130 6.56 4.89 -7.76
C PRO A 130 6.53 5.98 -8.85
N SER A 131 5.73 5.81 -9.91
CA SER A 131 5.62 6.79 -11.00
C SER A 131 5.09 8.17 -10.59
N TYR A 132 4.48 8.28 -9.40
CA TYR A 132 4.03 9.56 -8.88
C TYR A 132 5.08 10.26 -8.00
N GLU A 133 6.19 9.61 -7.76
CA GLU A 133 7.36 10.15 -7.04
C GLU A 133 7.02 10.87 -5.72
N VAL A 134 5.99 10.40 -5.01
CA VAL A 134 5.61 10.97 -3.73
C VAL A 134 6.75 10.80 -2.74
N GLU A 135 7.25 11.92 -2.22
CA GLU A 135 8.34 11.92 -1.25
C GLU A 135 7.92 11.25 0.07
N ARG A 136 8.83 10.44 0.60
CA ARG A 136 8.70 9.75 1.88
C ARG A 136 9.90 10.10 2.73
N GLU A 137 9.65 10.75 3.86
CA GLU A 137 10.69 11.12 4.81
C GLU A 137 10.75 10.11 5.95
N TYR A 138 11.96 9.73 6.33
CA TYR A 138 12.23 8.80 7.41
C TYR A 138 13.24 9.41 8.37
N ALA A 139 12.96 9.28 9.68
CA ALA A 139 13.96 9.51 10.73
C ALA A 139 14.70 8.19 10.98
N VAL A 140 15.99 8.17 10.74
CA VAL A 140 16.84 6.99 10.85
C VAL A 140 17.84 7.19 11.97
N ARG A 141 17.91 6.23 12.88
CA ARG A 141 18.91 6.18 13.93
C ARG A 141 20.05 5.26 13.53
N VAL A 142 21.25 5.79 13.42
CA VAL A 142 22.45 5.09 13.02
C VAL A 142 23.43 5.03 14.18
N LEU A 143 24.09 3.90 14.38
CA LEU A 143 25.15 3.75 15.37
C LEU A 143 26.43 4.43 14.82
N GLY A 144 26.97 5.35 15.57
CA GLY A 144 28.12 6.16 15.17
C GLY A 144 27.73 7.33 14.27
N LYS A 145 28.68 8.26 14.11
CA LYS A 145 28.57 9.37 13.15
C LYS A 145 29.04 8.88 11.78
N VAL A 146 28.23 9.16 10.78
CA VAL A 146 28.56 8.83 9.39
C VAL A 146 29.41 9.95 8.79
N ASP A 147 30.50 9.63 8.12
CA ASP A 147 31.35 10.60 7.45
C ASP A 147 30.71 11.15 6.17
N GLU A 148 31.19 12.29 5.72
CA GLU A 148 30.62 12.98 4.55
C GLU A 148 30.83 12.20 3.25
N GLU A 149 31.86 11.36 3.16
CA GLU A 149 32.11 10.53 1.98
C GLU A 149 31.01 9.48 1.82
N ILE A 150 30.61 8.82 2.92
CA ILE A 150 29.50 7.86 2.93
C ILE A 150 28.18 8.57 2.61
N LEU A 151 27.90 9.72 3.22
CA LEU A 151 26.71 10.50 2.93
C LEU A 151 26.65 10.95 1.46
N HIS A 152 27.79 11.33 0.88
CA HIS A 152 27.88 11.64 -0.55
C HIS A 152 27.53 10.41 -1.43
N ARG A 153 28.08 9.24 -1.10
CA ARG A 153 27.76 7.99 -1.82
C ARG A 153 26.28 7.64 -1.73
N LEU A 154 25.66 7.79 -0.56
CA LEU A 154 24.23 7.52 -0.36
C LEU A 154 23.33 8.48 -1.15
N ARG A 155 23.77 9.72 -1.38
CA ARG A 155 23.09 10.70 -2.26
C ARG A 155 23.33 10.41 -3.74
N LYS A 156 24.55 10.02 -4.12
CA LYS A 156 24.90 9.73 -5.51
C LYS A 156 24.31 8.41 -6.01
N GLY A 157 24.15 7.45 -5.14
CA GLY A 157 23.56 6.15 -5.38
C GLY A 157 24.48 4.99 -5.06
N VAL A 158 23.86 3.96 -4.54
CA VAL A 158 24.47 2.69 -4.15
C VAL A 158 23.79 1.57 -4.93
N LYS A 159 24.59 0.61 -5.39
CA LYS A 159 24.05 -0.58 -6.08
C LYS A 159 23.53 -1.56 -5.04
N LEU A 160 22.23 -1.76 -5.01
CA LEU A 160 21.55 -2.81 -4.27
C LEU A 160 21.32 -4.03 -5.20
N GLU A 161 20.85 -5.13 -4.64
CA GLU A 161 20.55 -6.36 -5.42
C GLU A 161 19.52 -6.13 -6.53
N ASP A 162 18.57 -5.21 -6.28
CA ASP A 162 17.45 -4.87 -7.17
C ASP A 162 17.68 -3.56 -7.98
N GLY A 163 18.92 -3.08 -8.05
CA GLY A 163 19.32 -1.93 -8.86
C GLY A 163 19.91 -0.78 -8.05
N MET A 164 20.19 0.34 -8.74
CA MET A 164 20.68 1.56 -8.08
C MET A 164 19.59 2.16 -7.18
N ALA A 165 19.99 2.63 -6.00
CA ALA A 165 19.14 3.34 -5.05
C ALA A 165 19.88 4.52 -4.44
N ALA A 166 19.19 5.60 -4.16
CA ALA A 166 19.77 6.81 -3.57
C ALA A 166 18.75 7.54 -2.71
N PHE A 167 19.20 8.20 -1.67
CA PHE A 167 18.38 9.19 -0.99
C PHE A 167 18.36 10.50 -1.81
N THR A 168 17.19 11.07 -2.01
CA THR A 168 17.07 12.40 -2.64
C THR A 168 17.51 13.51 -1.70
N ARG A 169 17.43 13.27 -0.38
CA ARG A 169 17.89 14.20 0.67
C ARG A 169 18.36 13.41 1.87
N ILE A 170 19.43 13.88 2.51
CA ILE A 170 19.93 13.40 3.79
C ILE A 170 20.28 14.65 4.62
N GLU A 171 19.72 14.74 5.82
CA GLU A 171 20.00 15.80 6.77
C GLU A 171 20.40 15.19 8.11
N GLU A 172 21.55 15.55 8.65
CA GLU A 172 21.93 15.20 10.01
C GLU A 172 21.06 15.98 10.99
N ARG A 173 20.49 15.29 11.97
CA ARG A 173 19.62 15.85 13.01
C ARG A 173 20.25 15.76 14.41
N GLY A 174 21.56 15.57 14.46
CA GLY A 174 22.30 15.44 15.71
C GLY A 174 22.14 14.05 16.33
N GLY A 175 22.52 13.92 17.59
CA GLY A 175 22.45 12.68 18.35
C GLY A 175 23.00 12.87 19.76
N ALA A 176 22.75 11.88 20.62
CA ALA A 176 23.31 11.82 21.97
C ALA A 176 24.05 10.49 22.11
N GLY A 177 25.28 10.52 22.62
CA GLY A 177 26.12 9.35 22.81
C GLY A 177 26.52 8.70 21.49
N ALA A 178 26.35 7.39 21.38
CA ALA A 178 26.80 6.60 20.23
C ALA A 178 25.82 6.62 19.04
N ASN A 179 24.64 7.21 19.17
CA ASN A 179 23.62 7.21 18.11
C ASN A 179 23.47 8.61 17.49
N HIS A 180 23.39 8.64 16.15
CA HIS A 180 23.12 9.83 15.37
C HIS A 180 21.81 9.65 14.57
N TRP A 181 21.06 10.75 14.44
CA TRP A 181 19.81 10.79 13.71
C TRP A 181 20.00 11.48 12.37
N TYR A 182 19.42 10.87 11.34
CA TYR A 182 19.39 11.41 9.99
C TYR A 182 17.94 11.42 9.50
N HIS A 183 17.51 12.53 8.91
CA HIS A 183 16.30 12.58 8.11
C HIS A 183 16.66 12.29 6.68
N VAL A 184 16.02 11.31 6.08
CA VAL A 184 16.27 10.87 4.71
C VAL A 184 14.99 10.87 3.91
N VAL A 185 15.07 11.22 2.64
CA VAL A 185 13.92 11.27 1.74
C VAL A 185 14.15 10.33 0.57
N LEU A 186 13.09 9.56 0.23
CA LEU A 186 13.00 8.70 -0.94
C LEU A 186 11.75 9.04 -1.76
N LYS A 187 11.79 8.83 -3.08
CA LYS A 187 10.64 8.93 -3.99
C LYS A 187 10.09 7.57 -4.41
N GLU A 188 10.69 6.51 -3.95
CA GLU A 188 10.31 5.12 -4.16
C GLU A 188 10.14 4.37 -2.82
N GLY A 189 9.86 3.10 -2.85
CA GLY A 189 9.62 2.32 -1.62
C GLY A 189 9.84 0.84 -1.88
N ARG A 190 11.08 0.45 -2.23
CA ARG A 190 11.45 -0.95 -2.36
C ARG A 190 11.45 -1.64 -1.00
N ASN A 191 11.47 -2.96 -1.02
CA ASN A 191 11.50 -3.72 0.21
C ASN A 191 12.73 -3.35 1.05
N ARG A 192 12.49 -2.88 2.28
CA ARG A 192 13.52 -2.51 3.28
C ARG A 192 14.60 -1.56 2.73
N GLU A 193 14.25 -0.70 1.79
CA GLU A 193 15.19 0.13 1.03
C GLU A 193 16.05 1.03 1.91
N VAL A 194 15.44 1.76 2.84
CA VAL A 194 16.17 2.59 3.80
C VAL A 194 17.21 1.77 4.58
N ARG A 195 16.85 0.57 5.05
CA ARG A 195 17.76 -0.31 5.81
C ARG A 195 18.87 -0.93 4.98
N ARG A 196 18.62 -1.11 3.67
CA ARG A 196 19.63 -1.65 2.74
C ARG A 196 20.61 -0.59 2.24
N LEU A 197 20.20 0.66 2.25
CA LEU A 197 21.06 1.79 1.91
C LEU A 197 22.05 2.09 3.03
N TRP A 198 21.62 2.00 4.31
CA TRP A 198 22.48 2.15 5.48
C TRP A 198 23.21 0.84 5.84
#